data_a329e11c5e7a383e94f62d99c4361fcc
#
_entry.id   a329e11c5e7a383e94f62d99c4361fcc
#
_cell.length_a   1.000
_cell.length_b   1.000
_cell.length_c   1.000
_cell.angle_alpha   90.00
_cell.angle_beta   90.00
_cell.angle_gamma   90.00
#
_symmetry.space_group_name_H-M   'P 1'
#
loop_
_entity.id
_entity.type
_entity.pdbx_description
1 polymer ?
#
loop_
_entity_poly.entity_id
_entity_poly.type
_entity_poly.pdbx_seq_one_letter_code
_entity_poly.pdbx_strand_id
1 'polypeptide(L)'
;MAADLEMNEIHWLMDMFNTVDVGLVVLDRNYKVCVWNGFMENHSGLLPSAVKDKDLFDLFPSIDEKWFRSKSESVFVLKNRSFTIWEQQPYIFRFKNYRPITGKADYMYQNATFIPLTNILGEVSHICIIIYDVTDVAVNKKELEDLNKRLEQVSQTDSLTQLFNRGHWESTLHQEFLRVKRSGGSSTLLMFDIDHFKKINDEHGHSCGDEALRHLSELLRTTLRETDIAGRYGGEEFVVTLLDTDKQGAATFAERIRALIEANPFVYKNTKIEMTVSVGFAGNSPDFAKHERWIEAADKALYHSKENGRNRVTDFEDIKNDA
;
A
#
# COMPACT_ATOMS: atom_id res chain seq x y z
N MET A 1 15.67 -10.85 60.30
CA MET A 1 15.92 -11.82 59.20
C MET A 1 14.74 -11.96 58.23
N ALA A 2 13.52 -12.30 58.64
CA ALA A 2 12.39 -12.37 57.69
C ALA A 2 12.00 -10.99 57.11
N ALA A 3 11.92 -9.94 57.95
CA ALA A 3 11.63 -8.57 57.52
C ALA A 3 12.74 -7.98 56.60
N ASP A 4 13.99 -8.35 56.79
CA ASP A 4 15.11 -7.91 55.98
C ASP A 4 15.11 -8.60 54.58
N LEU A 5 14.64 -9.87 54.50
CA LEU A 5 14.45 -10.59 53.25
C LEU A 5 13.29 -9.96 52.42
N GLU A 6 12.15 -9.67 53.06
CA GLU A 6 11.02 -8.99 52.39
C GLU A 6 11.43 -7.59 51.90
N MET A 7 12.23 -6.85 52.66
CA MET A 7 12.71 -5.52 52.25
C MET A 7 13.66 -5.60 51.06
N ASN A 8 14.54 -6.59 50.99
CA ASN A 8 15.44 -6.80 49.86
C ASN A 8 14.67 -7.22 48.60
N GLU A 9 13.67 -8.08 48.73
CA GLU A 9 12.81 -8.48 47.59
C GLU A 9 12.03 -7.29 47.00
N ILE A 10 11.48 -6.44 47.87
CA ILE A 10 10.80 -5.21 47.45
C ILE A 10 11.79 -4.27 46.73
N HIS A 11 13.01 -4.14 47.26
CA HIS A 11 14.04 -3.31 46.63
C HIS A 11 14.39 -3.81 45.20
N TRP A 12 14.61 -5.11 45.03
CA TRP A 12 14.89 -5.68 43.71
C TRP A 12 13.72 -5.51 42.72
N LEU A 13 12.47 -5.65 43.20
CA LEU A 13 11.29 -5.42 42.37
C LEU A 13 11.21 -3.96 41.92
N MET A 14 11.54 -3.03 42.79
CA MET A 14 11.57 -1.60 42.47
C MET A 14 12.72 -1.26 41.46
N ASP A 15 13.90 -1.88 41.66
CA ASP A 15 15.00 -1.70 40.74
C ASP A 15 14.68 -2.28 39.35
N MET A 16 14.15 -3.49 39.28
CA MET A 16 13.69 -4.07 38.02
C MET A 16 12.64 -3.19 37.34
N PHE A 17 11.66 -2.70 38.12
CA PHE A 17 10.62 -1.81 37.60
C PHE A 17 11.19 -0.52 36.98
N ASN A 18 12.22 0.05 37.57
CA ASN A 18 12.85 1.28 37.09
C ASN A 18 13.87 1.08 35.99
N THR A 19 14.47 -0.12 35.88
CA THR A 19 15.53 -0.41 34.90
C THR A 19 15.04 -1.12 33.64
N VAL A 20 13.80 -1.64 33.64
CA VAL A 20 13.24 -2.31 32.47
C VAL A 20 13.12 -1.33 31.28
N ASP A 21 13.53 -1.78 30.10
CA ASP A 21 13.55 -0.97 28.86
C ASP A 21 12.17 -0.91 28.17
N VAL A 22 11.13 -0.72 28.97
CA VAL A 22 9.77 -0.44 28.53
C VAL A 22 9.12 0.60 29.43
N GLY A 23 8.28 1.45 28.86
CA GLY A 23 7.52 2.42 29.63
C GLY A 23 6.36 1.74 30.38
N LEU A 24 6.25 1.99 31.69
CA LEU A 24 5.16 1.50 32.51
C LEU A 24 4.43 2.69 33.14
N VAL A 25 3.15 2.84 32.78
CA VAL A 25 2.25 3.86 33.29
C VAL A 25 1.02 3.19 33.87
N VAL A 26 0.65 3.52 35.11
CA VAL A 26 -0.64 3.09 35.66
C VAL A 26 -1.49 4.31 35.88
N LEU A 27 -2.73 4.25 35.41
CA LEU A 27 -3.73 5.31 35.52
C LEU A 27 -4.94 4.79 36.28
N ASP A 28 -5.54 5.67 37.08
CA ASP A 28 -6.87 5.42 37.69
C ASP A 28 -8.00 5.65 36.65
N ARG A 29 -9.26 5.48 37.07
CA ARG A 29 -10.44 5.71 36.21
C ARG A 29 -10.62 7.16 35.78
N ASN A 30 -10.00 8.10 36.45
CA ASN A 30 -10.02 9.53 36.13
C ASN A 30 -8.78 9.94 35.31
N TYR A 31 -8.00 8.97 34.85
CA TYR A 31 -6.76 9.18 34.09
C TYR A 31 -5.65 9.90 34.86
N LYS A 32 -5.70 9.83 36.21
CA LYS A 32 -4.61 10.31 37.05
C LYS A 32 -3.48 9.29 37.08
N VAL A 33 -2.25 9.77 37.00
CA VAL A 33 -1.05 8.94 37.00
C VAL A 33 -0.81 8.39 38.41
N CYS A 34 -0.84 7.07 38.57
CA CYS A 34 -0.54 6.37 39.80
C CYS A 34 0.88 5.84 39.85
N VAL A 35 1.38 5.37 38.68
CA VAL A 35 2.71 4.76 38.55
C VAL A 35 3.39 5.28 37.28
N TRP A 36 4.70 5.54 37.41
CA TRP A 36 5.56 6.09 36.38
C TRP A 36 6.98 5.56 36.59
N ASN A 37 7.48 4.68 35.70
CA ASN A 37 8.77 4.04 35.89
C ASN A 37 9.95 4.85 35.33
N GLY A 38 11.16 4.34 35.52
CA GLY A 38 12.40 5.01 35.08
C GLY A 38 12.48 5.22 33.56
N PHE A 39 11.95 4.31 32.73
CA PHE A 39 11.85 4.53 31.27
C PHE A 39 11.02 5.79 30.96
N MET A 40 9.87 5.93 31.57
CA MET A 40 8.99 7.07 31.36
C MET A 40 9.61 8.38 31.87
N GLU A 41 10.31 8.33 33.00
CA GLU A 41 11.07 9.46 33.55
C GLU A 41 12.14 9.91 32.57
N ASN A 42 12.98 8.98 32.10
CA ASN A 42 14.09 9.26 31.21
C ASN A 42 13.67 9.89 29.88
N HIS A 43 12.53 9.43 29.32
CA HIS A 43 12.07 9.92 28.00
C HIS A 43 11.18 11.15 28.08
N SER A 44 10.48 11.37 29.19
CA SER A 44 9.63 12.57 29.39
C SER A 44 10.39 13.73 30.04
N GLY A 45 11.43 13.42 30.81
CA GLY A 45 12.10 14.39 31.70
C GLY A 45 11.28 14.72 32.96
N LEU A 46 10.18 14.00 33.23
CA LEU A 46 9.31 14.23 34.38
C LEU A 46 9.54 13.19 35.45
N LEU A 47 9.90 13.63 36.67
CA LEU A 47 10.08 12.77 37.82
C LEU A 47 8.76 12.10 38.24
N PRO A 48 8.76 10.85 38.75
CA PRO A 48 7.57 10.17 39.25
C PRO A 48 6.80 10.99 40.29
N SER A 49 7.49 11.71 41.20
CA SER A 49 6.88 12.60 42.19
C SER A 49 6.18 13.82 41.57
N ALA A 50 6.62 14.25 40.40
CA ALA A 50 6.04 15.40 39.71
C ALA A 50 4.76 15.06 38.93
N VAL A 51 4.59 13.79 38.53
CA VAL A 51 3.42 13.33 37.73
C VAL A 51 2.36 12.64 38.58
N LYS A 52 2.71 12.14 39.74
CA LYS A 52 1.80 11.40 40.62
C LYS A 52 0.54 12.20 40.93
N ASP A 53 -0.62 11.56 40.83
CA ASP A 53 -1.97 12.09 41.09
C ASP A 53 -2.39 13.23 40.14
N LYS A 54 -1.61 13.54 39.12
CA LYS A 54 -1.95 14.54 38.07
C LYS A 54 -2.67 13.89 36.91
N ASP A 55 -3.50 14.66 36.22
CA ASP A 55 -4.20 14.26 35.03
C ASP A 55 -3.18 14.05 33.87
N LEU A 56 -3.31 12.92 33.16
CA LEU A 56 -2.42 12.56 32.05
C LEU A 56 -2.48 13.59 30.92
N PHE A 57 -3.66 14.09 30.60
CA PHE A 57 -3.89 15.00 29.48
C PHE A 57 -3.38 16.42 29.76
N ASP A 58 -3.40 16.83 31.02
CA ASP A 58 -2.76 18.09 31.45
C ASP A 58 -1.22 18.01 31.32
N LEU A 59 -0.64 16.85 31.65
CA LEU A 59 0.80 16.61 31.54
C LEU A 59 1.24 16.48 30.07
N PHE A 60 0.42 15.85 29.23
CA PHE A 60 0.71 15.57 27.82
C PHE A 60 -0.42 16.03 26.91
N PRO A 61 -0.57 17.34 26.64
CA PRO A 61 -1.65 17.86 25.78
C PRO A 61 -1.55 17.39 24.32
N SER A 62 -0.43 16.77 23.93
CA SER A 62 -0.23 16.19 22.59
C SER A 62 -0.91 14.83 22.38
N ILE A 63 -1.42 14.21 23.46
CA ILE A 63 -2.17 12.95 23.36
C ILE A 63 -3.55 13.26 22.77
N ASP A 64 -3.97 12.48 21.77
CA ASP A 64 -5.37 12.51 21.32
C ASP A 64 -6.26 11.92 22.40
N GLU A 65 -6.82 12.80 23.23
CA GLU A 65 -7.66 12.44 24.38
C GLU A 65 -8.87 11.60 23.97
N LYS A 66 -9.53 11.94 22.86
CA LYS A 66 -10.71 11.23 22.38
C LYS A 66 -10.38 9.79 22.00
N TRP A 67 -9.31 9.60 21.24
CA TRP A 67 -8.80 8.28 20.87
C TRP A 67 -8.39 7.48 22.10
N PHE A 68 -7.61 8.08 23.01
CA PHE A 68 -7.09 7.43 24.20
C PHE A 68 -8.22 6.98 25.14
N ARG A 69 -9.21 7.84 25.39
CA ARG A 69 -10.39 7.50 26.21
C ARG A 69 -11.18 6.36 25.58
N SER A 70 -11.45 6.39 24.28
CA SER A 70 -12.17 5.32 23.59
C SER A 70 -11.44 3.97 23.71
N LYS A 71 -10.10 3.98 23.60
CA LYS A 71 -9.27 2.79 23.74
C LYS A 71 -9.27 2.25 25.16
N SER A 72 -9.13 3.13 26.15
CA SER A 72 -9.10 2.79 27.58
C SER A 72 -10.46 2.32 28.09
N GLU A 73 -11.56 2.96 27.66
CA GLU A 73 -12.92 2.59 28.06
C GLU A 73 -13.23 1.14 27.66
N SER A 74 -12.80 0.71 26.48
CA SER A 74 -12.95 -0.67 26.06
C SER A 74 -12.26 -1.65 27.02
N VAL A 75 -11.10 -1.27 27.59
CA VAL A 75 -10.37 -2.09 28.59
C VAL A 75 -11.08 -2.12 29.92
N PHE A 76 -11.63 -0.98 30.37
CA PHE A 76 -12.41 -0.92 31.63
C PHE A 76 -13.69 -1.73 31.57
N VAL A 77 -14.41 -1.68 30.41
CA VAL A 77 -15.73 -2.34 30.26
C VAL A 77 -15.58 -3.82 29.95
N LEU A 78 -14.72 -4.18 28.98
CA LEU A 78 -14.57 -5.56 28.51
C LEU A 78 -13.64 -6.38 29.41
N LYS A 79 -12.88 -5.75 30.31
CA LYS A 79 -11.87 -6.36 31.18
C LYS A 79 -10.81 -7.16 30.43
N ASN A 80 -10.57 -6.83 29.15
CA ASN A 80 -9.60 -7.46 28.27
C ASN A 80 -8.47 -6.50 27.94
N ARG A 81 -7.31 -7.08 27.58
CA ARG A 81 -6.18 -6.29 27.07
C ARG A 81 -6.51 -5.69 25.71
N SER A 82 -6.00 -4.50 25.45
CA SER A 82 -6.06 -3.83 24.15
C SER A 82 -4.65 -3.49 23.68
N PHE A 83 -4.45 -3.49 22.36
CA PHE A 83 -3.16 -3.22 21.73
C PHE A 83 -3.27 -2.05 20.76
N THR A 84 -2.20 -1.31 20.60
CA THR A 84 -2.01 -0.39 19.50
C THR A 84 -0.60 -0.55 18.96
N ILE A 85 -0.46 -0.45 17.64
CA ILE A 85 0.79 -0.56 16.94
C ILE A 85 1.13 0.75 16.27
N TRP A 86 2.40 1.01 16.06
CA TRP A 86 2.93 2.26 15.53
C TRP A 86 2.37 2.61 14.13
N GLU A 87 1.96 1.62 13.32
CA GLU A 87 1.33 1.86 12.02
C GLU A 87 -0.05 2.53 12.14
N GLN A 88 -0.78 2.27 13.23
CA GLN A 88 -2.10 2.87 13.50
C GLN A 88 -1.97 4.20 14.24
N GLN A 89 -1.09 4.22 15.25
CA GLN A 89 -0.80 5.38 16.08
C GLN A 89 0.72 5.44 16.31
N PRO A 90 1.45 6.32 15.64
CA PRO A 90 2.91 6.34 15.66
C PRO A 90 3.51 6.42 17.08
N TYR A 91 2.85 7.14 17.96
CA TYR A 91 3.21 7.26 19.38
C TYR A 91 2.00 7.68 20.20
N ILE A 92 1.97 7.30 21.47
CA ILE A 92 1.05 7.83 22.49
C ILE A 92 1.71 9.06 23.13
N PHE A 93 2.97 8.89 23.56
CA PHE A 93 3.78 9.94 24.15
C PHE A 93 4.76 10.47 23.11
N ARG A 94 4.77 11.74 22.86
CA ARG A 94 5.65 12.36 21.88
C ARG A 94 7.08 12.52 22.43
N PHE A 95 7.73 11.37 22.72
CA PHE A 95 9.11 11.35 23.20
C PHE A 95 10.09 11.59 22.06
N LYS A 96 11.13 12.40 22.34
CA LYS A 96 12.24 12.56 21.40
C LYS A 96 13.00 11.25 21.24
N ASN A 97 13.49 10.99 20.05
CA ASN A 97 14.38 9.89 19.82
C ASN A 97 15.81 10.29 20.22
N TYR A 98 16.38 9.60 21.22
CA TYR A 98 17.74 9.83 21.70
C TYR A 98 18.73 8.77 21.20
N ARG A 99 18.31 7.80 20.39
CA ARG A 99 19.21 6.74 19.87
C ARG A 99 20.05 7.29 18.72
N PRO A 100 21.42 7.29 18.85
CA PRO A 100 22.29 7.90 17.83
C PRO A 100 22.28 7.18 16.47
N ILE A 101 21.87 5.91 16.42
CA ILE A 101 21.94 5.06 15.21
C ILE A 101 20.77 5.33 14.25
N THR A 102 19.65 5.84 14.74
CA THR A 102 18.43 6.04 13.95
C THR A 102 18.12 7.51 13.68
N GLY A 103 19.10 8.38 13.57
CA GLY A 103 18.97 9.84 13.35
C GLY A 103 17.99 10.32 12.27
N LYS A 104 17.16 9.40 11.74
CA LYS A 104 16.12 9.63 10.73
C LYS A 104 14.71 9.80 11.31
N ALA A 105 14.51 9.61 12.61
CA ALA A 105 13.23 9.81 13.28
C ALA A 105 13.38 10.83 14.41
N ASP A 106 12.63 11.92 14.36
CA ASP A 106 12.62 12.97 15.39
C ASP A 106 12.00 12.46 16.70
N TYR A 107 11.05 11.52 16.60
CA TYR A 107 10.28 10.98 17.72
C TYR A 107 10.32 9.47 17.75
N MET A 108 10.22 8.92 18.98
CA MET A 108 10.14 7.50 19.24
C MET A 108 8.84 6.92 18.67
N TYR A 109 8.93 5.87 17.83
CA TYR A 109 7.77 5.06 17.45
C TYR A 109 7.41 4.10 18.57
N GLN A 110 6.13 3.96 18.87
CA GLN A 110 5.67 3.21 20.04
C GLN A 110 4.62 2.18 19.66
N ASN A 111 4.79 0.95 20.19
CA ASN A 111 3.67 0.03 20.39
C ASN A 111 3.20 0.15 21.84
N ALA A 112 1.93 -0.03 22.08
CA ALA A 112 1.41 0.00 23.43
C ALA A 112 0.41 -1.12 23.73
N THR A 113 0.45 -1.60 24.98
CA THR A 113 -0.51 -2.57 25.51
C THR A 113 -1.20 -1.98 26.71
N PHE A 114 -2.54 -1.97 26.67
CA PHE A 114 -3.39 -1.54 27.77
C PHE A 114 -3.89 -2.76 28.54
N ILE A 115 -3.61 -2.86 29.82
CA ILE A 115 -3.89 -4.01 30.67
C ILE A 115 -4.83 -3.57 31.81
N PRO A 116 -5.98 -4.22 31.99
CA PRO A 116 -6.84 -3.93 33.14
C PRO A 116 -6.21 -4.43 34.45
N LEU A 117 -6.18 -3.60 35.47
CA LEU A 117 -5.77 -3.97 36.81
C LEU A 117 -7.01 -4.01 37.70
N THR A 118 -7.25 -5.17 38.32
CA THR A 118 -8.42 -5.39 39.18
C THR A 118 -8.08 -5.17 40.67
N ASN A 119 -9.08 -4.65 41.41
CA ASN A 119 -9.02 -4.61 42.84
C ASN A 119 -9.38 -6.00 43.47
N ILE A 120 -9.34 -6.12 44.78
CA ILE A 120 -9.66 -7.35 45.54
C ILE A 120 -11.12 -7.86 45.32
N LEU A 121 -12.00 -7.01 44.81
CA LEU A 121 -13.39 -7.34 44.47
C LEU A 121 -13.55 -7.78 42.99
N GLY A 122 -12.46 -7.87 42.21
CA GLY A 122 -12.50 -8.24 40.81
C GLY A 122 -13.01 -7.13 39.87
N GLU A 123 -13.08 -5.89 40.33
CA GLU A 123 -13.44 -4.75 39.54
C GLU A 123 -12.18 -4.10 38.95
N VAL A 124 -12.22 -3.71 37.67
CA VAL A 124 -11.12 -2.96 37.08
C VAL A 124 -11.08 -1.56 37.67
N SER A 125 -10.08 -1.28 38.48
CA SER A 125 -9.87 0.01 39.12
C SER A 125 -8.84 0.90 38.42
N HIS A 126 -7.87 0.29 37.78
CA HIS A 126 -6.76 0.97 37.07
C HIS A 126 -6.48 0.31 35.72
N ILE A 127 -5.77 1.00 34.89
CA ILE A 127 -5.16 0.45 33.66
C ILE A 127 -3.64 0.60 33.74
N CYS A 128 -2.93 -0.46 33.38
CA CYS A 128 -1.49 -0.40 33.14
C CYS A 128 -1.25 -0.28 31.64
N ILE A 129 -0.44 0.67 31.24
CA ILE A 129 -0.04 0.87 29.85
C ILE A 129 1.45 0.54 29.77
N ILE A 130 1.77 -0.44 28.91
CA ILE A 130 3.15 -0.79 28.59
C ILE A 130 3.49 -0.15 27.25
N ILE A 131 4.55 0.65 27.23
CA ILE A 131 5.05 1.34 26.05
C ILE A 131 6.34 0.64 25.60
N TYR A 132 6.36 0.20 24.35
CA TYR A 132 7.53 -0.42 23.71
C TYR A 132 8.12 0.57 22.71
N ASP A 133 9.42 0.85 22.83
CA ASP A 133 10.16 1.55 21.80
C ASP A 133 10.40 0.61 20.62
N VAL A 134 9.76 0.89 19.50
CA VAL A 134 9.89 0.13 18.26
C VAL A 134 10.48 0.99 17.13
N THR A 135 11.22 2.05 17.50
CA THR A 135 11.76 3.03 16.54
C THR A 135 12.65 2.37 15.50
N ASP A 136 13.55 1.46 15.90
CA ASP A 136 14.44 0.78 14.97
C ASP A 136 13.66 -0.09 13.97
N VAL A 137 12.63 -0.80 14.45
CA VAL A 137 11.76 -1.62 13.58
C VAL A 137 10.99 -0.75 12.59
N ALA A 138 10.44 0.37 13.06
CA ALA A 138 9.67 1.29 12.24
C ALA A 138 10.53 1.97 11.16
N VAL A 139 11.72 2.44 11.54
CA VAL A 139 12.66 3.07 10.60
C VAL A 139 13.12 2.07 9.54
N ASN A 140 13.58 0.87 9.97
CA ASN A 140 14.03 -0.16 9.03
C ASN A 140 12.93 -0.60 8.06
N LYS A 141 11.68 -0.74 8.53
CA LYS A 141 10.55 -1.07 7.67
C LYS A 141 10.30 0.01 6.62
N LYS A 142 10.29 1.28 7.02
CA LYS A 142 10.12 2.41 6.09
C LYS A 142 11.26 2.50 5.07
N GLU A 143 12.50 2.28 5.49
CA GLU A 143 13.65 2.26 4.56
C GLU A 143 13.53 1.13 3.54
N LEU A 144 13.11 -0.05 3.98
CA LEU A 144 12.89 -1.19 3.09
C LEU A 144 11.78 -0.90 2.07
N GLU A 145 10.68 -0.29 2.50
CA GLU A 145 9.59 0.13 1.62
C GLU A 145 10.06 1.18 0.60
N ASP A 146 10.88 2.15 1.02
CA ASP A 146 11.42 3.17 0.13
C ASP A 146 12.45 2.60 -0.85
N LEU A 147 13.29 1.66 -0.41
CA LEU A 147 14.21 0.94 -1.29
C LEU A 147 13.47 0.10 -2.33
N ASN A 148 12.42 -0.61 -1.93
CA ASN A 148 11.59 -1.38 -2.85
C ASN A 148 10.92 -0.48 -3.89
N LYS A 149 10.36 0.66 -3.50
CA LYS A 149 9.81 1.64 -4.44
C LYS A 149 10.85 2.16 -5.43
N ARG A 150 12.08 2.42 -4.97
CA ARG A 150 13.18 2.84 -5.86
C ARG A 150 13.60 1.73 -6.82
N LEU A 151 13.65 0.47 -6.36
CA LEU A 151 13.94 -0.68 -7.21
C LEU A 151 12.85 -0.87 -8.28
N GLU A 152 11.59 -0.72 -7.92
CA GLU A 152 10.47 -0.74 -8.87
C GLU A 152 10.57 0.39 -9.91
N GLN A 153 10.97 1.59 -9.50
CA GLN A 153 11.19 2.72 -10.42
C GLN A 153 12.40 2.51 -11.35
N VAL A 154 13.44 1.83 -10.88
CA VAL A 154 14.63 1.52 -11.71
C VAL A 154 14.37 0.32 -12.62
N SER A 155 13.51 -0.63 -12.22
CA SER A 155 13.09 -1.73 -13.07
C SER A 155 12.20 -1.20 -14.21
N GLN A 156 12.63 -1.39 -15.46
CA GLN A 156 11.85 -0.97 -16.64
C GLN A 156 10.72 -1.92 -16.97
N THR A 157 10.77 -3.15 -16.46
CA THR A 157 9.85 -4.23 -16.81
C THR A 157 9.00 -4.66 -15.63
N ASP A 158 7.78 -5.13 -15.92
CA ASP A 158 6.91 -5.83 -14.99
C ASP A 158 7.48 -7.24 -14.74
N SER A 159 7.61 -7.61 -13.47
CA SER A 159 8.27 -8.87 -13.07
C SER A 159 7.53 -10.13 -13.50
N LEU A 160 6.20 -10.06 -13.65
CA LEU A 160 5.35 -11.19 -14.03
C LEU A 160 5.33 -11.40 -15.54
N THR A 161 5.13 -10.31 -16.30
CA THR A 161 4.88 -10.33 -17.73
C THR A 161 6.12 -10.05 -18.57
N GLN A 162 7.17 -9.47 -17.97
CA GLN A 162 8.40 -9.04 -18.64
C GLN A 162 8.17 -8.02 -19.77
N LEU A 163 6.98 -7.42 -19.86
CA LEU A 163 6.72 -6.22 -20.65
C LEU A 163 7.18 -5.00 -19.86
N PHE A 164 7.19 -3.83 -20.46
CA PHE A 164 7.47 -2.63 -19.70
C PHE A 164 6.45 -2.45 -18.57
N ASN A 165 6.91 -1.98 -17.41
CA ASN A 165 6.02 -1.57 -16.37
C ASN A 165 5.34 -0.24 -16.74
N ARG A 166 4.26 0.10 -16.02
CA ARG A 166 3.49 1.31 -16.26
C ARG A 166 4.37 2.57 -16.33
N GLY A 167 5.27 2.73 -15.38
CA GLY A 167 6.09 3.94 -15.26
C GLY A 167 7.04 4.13 -16.45
N HIS A 168 7.69 3.06 -16.88
CA HIS A 168 8.59 3.11 -18.03
C HIS A 168 7.81 3.31 -19.34
N TRP A 169 6.71 2.56 -19.53
CA TRP A 169 5.86 2.71 -20.69
C TRP A 169 5.30 4.14 -20.82
N GLU A 170 4.78 4.73 -19.72
CA GLU A 170 4.21 6.09 -19.72
C GLU A 170 5.28 7.15 -20.03
N SER A 171 6.50 6.98 -19.50
CA SER A 171 7.65 7.83 -19.85
C SER A 171 7.98 7.76 -21.34
N THR A 172 7.95 6.56 -21.93
CA THR A 172 8.24 6.36 -23.35
C THR A 172 7.11 6.90 -24.23
N LEU A 173 5.85 6.71 -23.82
CA LEU A 173 4.69 7.33 -24.49
C LEU A 173 4.80 8.86 -24.50
N HIS A 174 5.23 9.46 -23.39
CA HIS A 174 5.44 10.91 -23.32
C HIS A 174 6.49 11.38 -24.35
N GLN A 175 7.58 10.66 -24.48
CA GLN A 175 8.60 10.97 -25.49
C GLN A 175 8.04 10.86 -26.92
N GLU A 176 7.27 9.81 -27.20
CA GLU A 176 6.61 9.61 -28.48
C GLU A 176 5.59 10.71 -28.79
N PHE A 177 4.78 11.09 -27.79
CA PHE A 177 3.84 12.22 -27.92
C PHE A 177 4.55 13.52 -28.32
N LEU A 178 5.68 13.83 -27.72
CA LEU A 178 6.49 15.00 -28.10
C LEU A 178 7.09 14.85 -29.49
N ARG A 179 7.50 13.64 -29.88
CA ARG A 179 8.05 13.34 -31.22
C ARG A 179 7.00 13.60 -32.30
N VAL A 180 5.82 12.98 -32.18
CA VAL A 180 4.75 13.13 -33.18
C VAL A 180 4.22 14.55 -33.26
N LYS A 181 4.12 15.23 -32.12
CA LYS A 181 3.73 16.65 -32.06
C LYS A 181 4.68 17.56 -32.83
N ARG A 182 5.96 17.24 -32.83
CA ARG A 182 7.00 18.02 -33.55
C ARG A 182 7.12 17.63 -35.02
N SER A 183 7.08 16.34 -35.33
CA SER A 183 7.36 15.81 -36.68
C SER A 183 6.13 15.71 -37.58
N GLY A 184 4.91 15.76 -37.01
CA GLY A 184 3.67 15.50 -37.74
C GLY A 184 3.44 14.03 -38.08
N GLY A 185 4.20 13.09 -37.43
CA GLY A 185 4.05 11.65 -37.67
C GLY A 185 2.74 11.11 -37.09
N SER A 186 2.42 9.85 -37.44
CA SER A 186 1.27 9.13 -36.86
C SER A 186 1.76 8.03 -35.94
N SER A 187 1.14 7.94 -34.77
CA SER A 187 1.31 6.83 -33.83
C SER A 187 -0.03 6.55 -33.16
N THR A 188 -0.24 5.32 -32.77
CA THR A 188 -1.52 4.92 -32.18
C THR A 188 -1.30 4.20 -30.85
N LEU A 189 -2.10 4.57 -29.86
CA LEU A 189 -2.13 3.97 -28.54
C LEU A 189 -3.29 2.99 -28.46
N LEU A 190 -3.00 1.77 -28.00
CA LEU A 190 -3.98 0.74 -27.69
C LEU A 190 -3.97 0.48 -26.17
N MET A 191 -5.17 0.33 -25.63
CA MET A 191 -5.38 -0.23 -24.28
C MET A 191 -6.25 -1.47 -24.39
N PHE A 192 -5.95 -2.51 -23.65
CA PHE A 192 -6.75 -3.72 -23.61
C PHE A 192 -6.71 -4.40 -22.25
N ASP A 193 -7.73 -5.17 -22.00
CA ASP A 193 -8.00 -5.78 -20.71
C ASP A 193 -8.55 -7.19 -20.92
N ILE A 194 -8.18 -8.11 -20.06
CA ILE A 194 -8.64 -9.50 -20.13
C ILE A 194 -10.10 -9.56 -19.68
N ASP A 195 -10.96 -9.97 -20.57
CA ASP A 195 -12.38 -10.08 -20.29
C ASP A 195 -12.63 -11.10 -19.16
N HIS A 196 -13.41 -10.70 -18.16
CA HIS A 196 -13.78 -11.54 -17.04
C HIS A 196 -12.60 -12.11 -16.23
N PHE A 197 -11.46 -11.41 -16.16
CA PHE A 197 -10.25 -11.86 -15.45
C PHE A 197 -10.53 -12.24 -13.99
N LYS A 198 -11.38 -11.47 -13.30
CA LYS A 198 -11.81 -11.81 -11.95
C LYS A 198 -12.44 -13.21 -11.88
N LYS A 199 -13.25 -13.61 -12.87
CA LYS A 199 -13.86 -14.94 -12.92
C LYS A 199 -12.80 -16.03 -13.06
N ILE A 200 -11.74 -15.81 -13.85
CA ILE A 200 -10.61 -16.75 -13.96
C ILE A 200 -9.95 -16.95 -12.59
N ASN A 201 -9.71 -15.85 -11.87
CA ASN A 201 -9.15 -15.90 -10.52
C ASN A 201 -10.07 -16.60 -9.51
N ASP A 202 -11.36 -16.28 -9.52
CA ASP A 202 -12.33 -16.83 -8.57
C ASP A 202 -12.55 -18.34 -8.78
N GLU A 203 -12.54 -18.82 -10.04
CA GLU A 203 -12.77 -20.24 -10.38
C GLU A 203 -11.50 -21.10 -10.30
N HIS A 204 -10.32 -20.55 -10.64
CA HIS A 204 -9.09 -21.33 -10.81
C HIS A 204 -7.93 -20.88 -9.90
N GLY A 205 -8.14 -19.82 -9.11
CA GLY A 205 -7.17 -19.23 -8.19
C GLY A 205 -6.21 -18.24 -8.85
N HIS A 206 -5.60 -17.38 -8.05
CA HIS A 206 -4.69 -16.32 -8.50
C HIS A 206 -3.50 -16.80 -9.33
N SER A 207 -2.97 -18.01 -9.05
CA SER A 207 -1.88 -18.57 -9.85
C SER A 207 -2.31 -18.87 -11.30
N CYS A 208 -3.59 -19.15 -11.54
CA CYS A 208 -4.13 -19.29 -12.90
C CYS A 208 -4.25 -17.94 -13.59
N GLY A 209 -4.67 -16.90 -12.85
CA GLY A 209 -4.66 -15.52 -13.37
C GLY A 209 -3.26 -15.04 -13.74
N ASP A 210 -2.26 -15.35 -12.93
CA ASP A 210 -0.86 -15.03 -13.25
C ASP A 210 -0.42 -15.72 -14.56
N GLU A 211 -0.84 -16.98 -14.79
CA GLU A 211 -0.56 -17.71 -16.03
C GLU A 211 -1.28 -17.09 -17.24
N ALA A 212 -2.53 -16.63 -17.05
CA ALA A 212 -3.26 -15.90 -18.09
C ALA A 212 -2.52 -14.63 -18.51
N LEU A 213 -1.99 -13.87 -17.54
CA LEU A 213 -1.20 -12.66 -17.79
C LEU A 213 0.11 -12.96 -18.54
N ARG A 214 0.82 -14.05 -18.17
CA ARG A 214 2.04 -14.49 -18.87
C ARG A 214 1.72 -14.92 -20.31
N HIS A 215 0.69 -15.75 -20.49
CA HIS A 215 0.26 -16.23 -21.78
C HIS A 215 -0.10 -15.08 -22.75
N LEU A 216 -0.92 -14.12 -22.28
CA LEU A 216 -1.23 -12.92 -23.07
C LEU A 216 0.04 -12.17 -23.46
N SER A 217 0.95 -11.99 -22.53
CA SER A 217 2.21 -11.25 -22.78
C SER A 217 3.09 -11.94 -23.82
N GLU A 218 3.12 -13.27 -23.82
CA GLU A 218 3.85 -14.07 -24.83
C GLU A 218 3.22 -13.89 -26.21
N LEU A 219 1.89 -14.04 -26.33
CA LEU A 219 1.17 -13.80 -27.58
C LEU A 219 1.40 -12.37 -28.11
N LEU A 220 1.35 -11.39 -27.20
CA LEU A 220 1.58 -10.00 -27.56
C LEU A 220 2.99 -9.80 -28.14
N ARG A 221 4.04 -10.34 -27.51
CA ARG A 221 5.42 -10.24 -28.00
C ARG A 221 5.62 -10.85 -29.37
N THR A 222 4.89 -11.92 -29.74
CA THR A 222 4.99 -12.53 -31.06
C THR A 222 4.40 -11.68 -32.17
N THR A 223 3.55 -10.70 -31.83
CA THR A 223 2.85 -9.84 -32.80
C THR A 223 3.45 -8.45 -32.94
N LEU A 224 4.25 -8.01 -31.96
CA LEU A 224 4.88 -6.70 -31.92
C LEU A 224 6.09 -6.62 -32.87
N ARG A 225 6.33 -5.43 -33.41
CA ARG A 225 7.60 -5.08 -34.04
C ARG A 225 8.61 -4.67 -32.97
N GLU A 226 9.88 -4.70 -33.29
CA GLU A 226 10.93 -4.26 -32.37
C GLU A 226 10.78 -2.79 -31.94
N THR A 227 10.15 -1.97 -32.78
CA THR A 227 9.88 -0.56 -32.49
C THR A 227 8.66 -0.31 -31.64
N ASP A 228 7.74 -1.28 -31.54
CA ASP A 228 6.49 -1.11 -30.80
C ASP A 228 6.74 -1.20 -29.29
N ILE A 229 6.00 -0.43 -28.50
CA ILE A 229 6.23 -0.30 -27.06
C ILE A 229 5.05 -0.91 -26.34
N ALA A 230 5.25 -2.05 -25.68
CA ALA A 230 4.21 -2.73 -24.90
C ALA A 230 4.50 -2.68 -23.41
N GLY A 231 3.45 -2.47 -22.62
CA GLY A 231 3.53 -2.41 -21.17
C GLY A 231 2.33 -3.04 -20.46
N ARG A 232 2.52 -3.41 -19.21
CA ARG A 232 1.43 -3.72 -18.29
C ARG A 232 1.04 -2.45 -17.55
N TYR A 233 -0.19 -1.99 -17.74
CA TYR A 233 -0.68 -0.72 -17.19
C TYR A 233 -1.25 -0.86 -15.79
N GLY A 234 -1.95 -1.96 -15.52
CA GLY A 234 -2.58 -2.29 -14.24
C GLY A 234 -2.71 -3.79 -14.06
N GLY A 235 -3.54 -4.24 -13.13
CA GLY A 235 -3.70 -5.65 -12.78
C GLY A 235 -3.83 -6.59 -13.99
N GLU A 236 -4.87 -6.37 -14.79
CA GLU A 236 -5.20 -7.14 -16.01
C GLU A 236 -5.18 -6.28 -17.28
N GLU A 237 -4.71 -5.03 -17.15
CA GLU A 237 -4.69 -4.04 -18.22
C GLU A 237 -3.32 -3.96 -18.88
N PHE A 238 -3.33 -3.95 -20.20
CA PHE A 238 -2.16 -3.87 -21.05
C PHE A 238 -2.26 -2.68 -22.00
N VAL A 239 -1.10 -2.18 -22.41
CA VAL A 239 -0.98 -1.04 -23.30
C VAL A 239 0.05 -1.31 -24.39
N VAL A 240 -0.23 -0.81 -25.58
CA VAL A 240 0.70 -0.85 -26.70
C VAL A 240 0.71 0.49 -27.41
N THR A 241 1.91 1.04 -27.63
CA THR A 241 2.11 2.20 -28.50
C THR A 241 2.70 1.71 -29.81
N LEU A 242 1.95 1.79 -30.88
CA LEU A 242 2.40 1.48 -32.23
C LEU A 242 3.01 2.72 -32.85
N LEU A 243 4.31 2.69 -33.05
CA LEU A 243 5.03 3.80 -33.67
C LEU A 243 4.81 3.82 -35.17
N ASP A 244 4.80 5.03 -35.75
CA ASP A 244 4.63 5.28 -37.17
C ASP A 244 3.51 4.44 -37.83
N THR A 245 2.38 4.33 -37.07
CA THR A 245 1.23 3.51 -37.42
C THR A 245 -0.04 4.37 -37.35
N ASP A 246 -0.74 4.44 -38.46
CA ASP A 246 -2.02 5.13 -38.57
C ASP A 246 -3.20 4.33 -38.00
N LYS A 247 -4.37 4.94 -37.99
CA LYS A 247 -5.63 4.36 -37.53
C LYS A 247 -5.92 2.99 -38.16
N GLN A 248 -5.75 2.84 -39.47
CA GLN A 248 -6.08 1.62 -40.18
C GLN A 248 -5.11 0.48 -39.84
N GLY A 249 -3.82 0.79 -39.75
CA GLY A 249 -2.79 -0.15 -39.32
C GLY A 249 -3.03 -0.60 -37.87
N ALA A 250 -3.43 0.32 -36.99
CA ALA A 250 -3.75 0.03 -35.62
C ALA A 250 -5.01 -0.83 -35.46
N ALA A 251 -6.08 -0.55 -36.20
CA ALA A 251 -7.27 -1.39 -36.22
C ALA A 251 -6.97 -2.84 -36.67
N THR A 252 -6.13 -2.99 -37.69
CA THR A 252 -5.68 -4.30 -38.17
C THR A 252 -4.85 -5.04 -37.11
N PHE A 253 -3.95 -4.34 -36.43
CA PHE A 253 -3.17 -4.92 -35.32
C PHE A 253 -4.06 -5.31 -34.14
N ALA A 254 -4.96 -4.42 -33.74
CA ALA A 254 -5.86 -4.64 -32.60
C ALA A 254 -6.76 -5.87 -32.83
N GLU A 255 -7.36 -6.00 -34.02
CA GLU A 255 -8.18 -7.16 -34.34
C GLU A 255 -7.36 -8.45 -34.46
N ARG A 256 -6.13 -8.38 -34.99
CA ARG A 256 -5.23 -9.52 -35.04
C ARG A 256 -4.86 -10.04 -33.67
N ILE A 257 -4.53 -9.17 -32.69
CA ILE A 257 -4.18 -9.59 -31.34
C ILE A 257 -5.42 -10.11 -30.60
N ARG A 258 -6.58 -9.48 -30.74
CA ARG A 258 -7.85 -9.96 -30.18
C ARG A 258 -8.16 -11.39 -30.67
N ALA A 259 -8.14 -11.60 -31.98
CA ALA A 259 -8.44 -12.90 -32.58
C ALA A 259 -7.37 -13.96 -32.22
N LEU A 260 -6.09 -13.54 -32.12
CA LEU A 260 -5.02 -14.45 -31.70
C LEU A 260 -5.23 -14.96 -30.28
N ILE A 261 -5.60 -14.07 -29.35
CA ILE A 261 -5.86 -14.43 -27.95
C ILE A 261 -7.07 -15.38 -27.87
N GLU A 262 -8.17 -15.04 -28.54
CA GLU A 262 -9.38 -15.88 -28.60
C GLU A 262 -9.10 -17.28 -29.18
N ALA A 263 -8.26 -17.38 -30.19
CA ALA A 263 -7.90 -18.65 -30.85
C ALA A 263 -6.88 -19.49 -30.09
N ASN A 264 -6.18 -18.92 -29.10
CA ASN A 264 -5.10 -19.57 -28.38
C ASN A 264 -5.37 -19.66 -26.86
N PRO A 265 -6.27 -20.52 -26.43
CA PRO A 265 -6.47 -20.80 -25.00
C PRO A 265 -5.22 -21.43 -24.39
N PHE A 266 -4.96 -21.19 -23.10
CA PHE A 266 -3.86 -21.81 -22.38
C PHE A 266 -4.31 -22.99 -21.52
N VAL A 267 -3.38 -23.85 -21.13
CA VAL A 267 -3.65 -25.02 -20.28
C VAL A 267 -3.10 -24.78 -18.88
N TYR A 268 -3.98 -24.85 -17.90
CA TYR A 268 -3.59 -24.76 -16.48
C TYR A 268 -4.09 -26.00 -15.73
N LYS A 269 -3.17 -26.76 -15.09
CA LYS A 269 -3.49 -28.00 -14.35
C LYS A 269 -4.43 -28.95 -15.12
N ASN A 270 -4.13 -29.19 -16.38
CA ASN A 270 -4.93 -30.04 -17.31
C ASN A 270 -6.31 -29.48 -17.70
N THR A 271 -6.63 -28.23 -17.36
CA THR A 271 -7.86 -27.55 -17.75
C THR A 271 -7.52 -26.54 -18.84
N LYS A 272 -8.27 -26.59 -19.95
CA LYS A 272 -8.18 -25.60 -21.01
C LYS A 272 -8.93 -24.33 -20.57
N ILE A 273 -8.25 -23.19 -20.52
CA ILE A 273 -8.80 -21.90 -20.15
C ILE A 273 -8.92 -21.04 -21.39
N GLU A 274 -10.15 -20.70 -21.74
CA GLU A 274 -10.46 -19.77 -22.82
C GLU A 274 -10.41 -18.34 -22.29
N MET A 275 -9.89 -17.43 -23.09
CA MET A 275 -9.69 -16.05 -22.72
C MET A 275 -9.96 -15.15 -23.93
N THR A 276 -10.63 -14.02 -23.69
CA THR A 276 -10.82 -12.95 -24.67
C THR A 276 -10.33 -11.62 -24.11
N VAL A 277 -10.16 -10.65 -24.96
CA VAL A 277 -9.79 -9.29 -24.59
C VAL A 277 -10.69 -8.27 -25.24
N SER A 278 -11.01 -7.23 -24.50
CA SER A 278 -11.57 -5.99 -25.04
C SER A 278 -10.44 -5.03 -25.35
N VAL A 279 -10.52 -4.34 -26.48
CA VAL A 279 -9.48 -3.41 -26.96
C VAL A 279 -10.09 -2.07 -27.27
N GLY A 280 -9.45 -1.00 -26.81
CA GLY A 280 -9.73 0.36 -27.23
C GLY A 280 -8.47 0.99 -27.80
N PHE A 281 -8.59 1.80 -28.87
CA PHE A 281 -7.44 2.51 -29.39
C PHE A 281 -7.76 3.95 -29.79
N ALA A 282 -6.72 4.79 -29.78
CA ALA A 282 -6.79 6.16 -30.22
C ALA A 282 -5.52 6.52 -30.99
N GLY A 283 -5.67 7.10 -32.18
CA GLY A 283 -4.57 7.76 -32.91
C GLY A 283 -4.11 9.01 -32.17
N ASN A 284 -2.87 9.43 -32.39
CA ASN A 284 -2.44 10.75 -31.93
C ASN A 284 -3.26 11.86 -32.61
N SER A 285 -3.64 12.88 -31.84
CA SER A 285 -4.38 14.04 -32.35
C SER A 285 -3.71 15.35 -31.96
N PRO A 286 -3.70 16.36 -32.82
CA PRO A 286 -3.28 17.72 -32.47
C PRO A 286 -4.09 18.33 -31.32
N ASP A 287 -5.34 17.87 -31.13
CA ASP A 287 -6.24 18.32 -30.07
C ASP A 287 -5.81 17.86 -28.67
N PHE A 288 -4.95 16.87 -28.58
CA PHE A 288 -4.42 16.42 -27.30
C PHE A 288 -3.38 17.41 -26.76
N ALA A 289 -3.74 18.11 -25.71
CA ALA A 289 -2.81 19.06 -25.06
C ALA A 289 -1.61 18.35 -24.40
N LYS A 290 -1.84 17.13 -23.87
CA LYS A 290 -0.90 16.31 -23.14
C LYS A 290 -1.11 14.82 -23.45
N HIS A 291 -0.09 13.99 -23.21
CA HIS A 291 -0.16 12.54 -23.45
C HIS A 291 -1.23 11.84 -22.58
N GLU A 292 -1.57 12.36 -21.40
CA GLU A 292 -2.63 11.81 -20.56
C GLU A 292 -4.01 11.87 -21.27
N ARG A 293 -4.25 12.88 -22.12
CA ARG A 293 -5.47 12.96 -22.94
C ARG A 293 -5.53 11.87 -24.01
N TRP A 294 -4.39 11.46 -24.50
CA TRP A 294 -4.30 10.34 -25.43
C TRP A 294 -4.61 9.01 -24.72
N ILE A 295 -4.07 8.82 -23.50
CA ILE A 295 -4.43 7.68 -22.64
C ILE A 295 -5.93 7.66 -22.35
N GLU A 296 -6.52 8.78 -21.92
CA GLU A 296 -7.95 8.90 -21.65
C GLU A 296 -8.81 8.56 -22.88
N ALA A 297 -8.37 8.90 -24.09
CA ALA A 297 -9.08 8.59 -25.31
C ALA A 297 -9.10 7.07 -25.60
N ALA A 298 -7.96 6.39 -25.46
CA ALA A 298 -7.87 4.94 -25.62
C ALA A 298 -8.65 4.20 -24.51
N ASP A 299 -8.62 4.69 -23.27
CA ASP A 299 -9.38 4.13 -22.15
C ASP A 299 -10.89 4.22 -22.38
N LYS A 300 -11.41 5.37 -22.86
CA LYS A 300 -12.83 5.52 -23.24
C LYS A 300 -13.24 4.51 -24.31
N ALA A 301 -12.39 4.29 -25.31
CA ALA A 301 -12.65 3.31 -26.34
C ALA A 301 -12.63 1.87 -25.78
N LEU A 302 -11.74 1.55 -24.86
CA LEU A 302 -11.71 0.27 -24.14
C LEU A 302 -12.97 0.08 -23.32
N TYR A 303 -13.36 1.10 -22.56
CA TYR A 303 -14.60 1.06 -21.79
C TYR A 303 -15.83 0.79 -22.68
N HIS A 304 -15.92 1.46 -23.83
CA HIS A 304 -16.97 1.20 -24.81
C HIS A 304 -16.98 -0.26 -25.31
N SER A 305 -15.80 -0.84 -25.56
CA SER A 305 -15.67 -2.26 -25.92
C SER A 305 -16.24 -3.18 -24.83
N LYS A 306 -15.92 -2.91 -23.55
CA LYS A 306 -16.43 -3.67 -22.40
C LYS A 306 -17.95 -3.59 -22.24
N GLU A 307 -18.55 -2.39 -22.39
CA GLU A 307 -19.99 -2.18 -22.26
C GLU A 307 -20.79 -2.79 -23.41
N ASN A 308 -20.23 -2.85 -24.61
CA ASN A 308 -20.93 -3.33 -25.81
C ASN A 308 -20.73 -4.83 -26.10
N GLY A 309 -20.43 -5.64 -25.06
CA GLY A 309 -20.42 -7.10 -25.15
C GLY A 309 -19.05 -7.73 -25.16
N ARG A 310 -17.98 -6.98 -24.90
CA ARG A 310 -16.60 -7.47 -24.80
C ARG A 310 -16.07 -8.12 -26.07
N ASN A 311 -14.90 -8.73 -26.01
CA ASN A 311 -14.24 -9.44 -27.11
C ASN A 311 -14.33 -8.68 -28.44
N ARG A 312 -13.96 -7.39 -28.41
CA ARG A 312 -14.03 -6.50 -29.57
C ARG A 312 -13.01 -5.38 -29.51
N VAL A 313 -12.87 -4.73 -30.64
CA VAL A 313 -12.04 -3.55 -30.84
C VAL A 313 -12.93 -2.33 -31.03
N THR A 314 -12.64 -1.22 -30.37
CA THR A 314 -13.29 0.08 -30.57
C THR A 314 -12.25 1.16 -30.85
N ASP A 315 -12.51 1.97 -31.87
CA ASP A 315 -11.76 3.18 -32.13
C ASP A 315 -12.38 4.37 -31.39
N PHE A 316 -11.55 5.19 -30.77
CA PHE A 316 -12.02 6.40 -30.08
C PHE A 316 -12.76 7.37 -31.01
N GLU A 317 -12.33 7.49 -32.27
CA GLU A 317 -12.99 8.38 -33.24
C GLU A 317 -14.44 7.94 -33.54
N ASP A 318 -14.74 6.65 -33.49
CA ASP A 318 -16.10 6.13 -33.75
C ASP A 318 -17.07 6.51 -32.63
N ILE A 319 -16.58 6.61 -31.37
CA ILE A 319 -17.42 7.00 -30.22
C ILE A 319 -17.47 8.52 -29.97
N LYS A 320 -16.50 9.28 -30.50
CA LYS A 320 -16.47 10.75 -30.37
C LYS A 320 -17.64 11.42 -31.10
N ASN A 321 -18.15 10.76 -32.12
CA ASN A 321 -19.25 11.30 -32.98
C ASN A 321 -20.63 10.90 -32.45
N ASP A 322 -20.73 9.98 -31.49
CA ASP A 322 -22.01 9.52 -30.90
C ASP A 322 -22.34 10.23 -29.58
N ALA A 323 -21.51 11.17 -29.10
CA ALA A 323 -21.64 11.95 -27.88
C ALA A 323 -21.93 13.43 -28.21
#